data_65ae88e969e62f638b99052d343eae5a
#
_entry.id   65ae88e969e62f638b99052d343eae5a
#
_cell.length_a   1.000
_cell.length_b   1.000
_cell.length_c   1.000
_cell.angle_alpha   90.00
_cell.angle_beta   90.00
_cell.angle_gamma   90.00
#
_symmetry.space_group_name_H-M   'P 1'
#
loop_
_entity.id
_entity.type
_entity.pdbx_description
1 polymer ?
#
loop_
_entity_poly.entity_id
_entity_poly.type
_entity_poly.pdbx_seq_one_letter_code
_entity_poly.pdbx_strand_id
1 'polypeptide(L)'
;MSFLSKILGTAPTPTADGAFTPSKFALSVATSAKTDFDGGIYANPYNGGKKLRVLMVCTQERNMVMANGKKFSTGNHPVEMGLPMLHLLKAGFQIDIVTPTGAPVCIEQWAMPGEDEVVKKLYRDFDHAFNNPGREAIQ
;
A
#
# COMPACT_ATOMS: atom_id res chain seq x y z
N MET A 1 22.77 -9.23 16.07
CA MET A 1 22.63 -7.76 15.85
C MET A 1 23.48 -7.03 16.87
N SER A 2 24.32 -6.09 16.42
CA SER A 2 25.18 -5.29 17.30
C SER A 2 24.37 -4.32 18.15
N PHE A 3 24.79 -4.08 19.40
CA PHE A 3 24.22 -3.07 20.29
C PHE A 3 24.25 -1.66 19.66
N LEU A 4 25.34 -1.37 18.95
CA LEU A 4 25.52 -0.10 18.22
C LEU A 4 24.46 0.12 17.13
N SER A 5 24.10 -0.92 16.36
CA SER A 5 23.09 -0.81 15.30
C SER A 5 21.68 -0.55 15.83
N LYS A 6 21.38 -0.99 17.05
CA LYS A 6 20.12 -0.65 17.73
C LYS A 6 20.07 0.81 18.15
N ILE A 7 21.17 1.33 18.71
CA ILE A 7 21.27 2.75 19.14
C ILE A 7 21.17 3.68 17.93
N LEU A 8 21.86 3.36 16.84
CA LEU A 8 21.87 4.17 15.63
C LEU A 8 20.58 4.03 14.78
N GLY A 9 19.62 3.21 15.20
CA GLY A 9 18.37 3.01 14.47
C GLY A 9 18.55 2.32 13.11
N THR A 10 19.69 1.67 12.88
CA THR A 10 19.99 0.97 11.61
C THR A 10 19.60 -0.51 11.64
N ALA A 11 19.20 -1.04 12.82
CA ALA A 11 18.72 -2.40 12.94
C ALA A 11 17.25 -2.52 12.50
N PRO A 12 16.87 -3.55 11.70
CA PRO A 12 15.47 -3.83 11.39
C PRO A 12 14.67 -4.09 12.67
N THR A 13 13.41 -3.73 12.66
CA THR A 13 12.50 -3.90 13.80
C THR A 13 11.77 -5.24 13.68
N PRO A 14 11.87 -6.15 14.68
CA PRO A 14 11.14 -7.41 14.65
C PRO A 14 9.65 -7.17 14.86
N THR A 15 8.82 -7.96 14.16
CA THR A 15 7.37 -8.01 14.31
C THR A 15 6.96 -9.19 15.18
N ALA A 16 5.71 -9.18 15.68
CA ALA A 16 5.20 -10.23 16.56
C ALA A 16 5.12 -11.62 15.88
N ASP A 17 4.97 -11.65 14.54
CA ASP A 17 4.91 -12.87 13.73
C ASP A 17 6.29 -13.34 13.24
N GLY A 18 7.37 -12.79 13.80
CA GLY A 18 8.75 -13.21 13.51
C GLY A 18 9.33 -12.68 12.20
N ALA A 19 8.66 -11.72 11.58
CA ALA A 19 9.21 -10.99 10.44
C ALA A 19 9.98 -9.73 10.90
N PHE A 20 10.46 -8.93 9.96
CA PHE A 20 11.18 -7.69 10.21
C PHE A 20 10.62 -6.58 9.33
N THR A 21 10.36 -5.42 9.91
CA THR A 21 10.14 -4.17 9.18
C THR A 21 11.47 -3.44 8.95
N PRO A 22 11.52 -2.47 8.01
CA PRO A 22 12.72 -1.64 7.83
C PRO A 22 13.16 -0.98 9.13
N SER A 23 14.45 -0.65 9.20
CA SER A 23 14.99 0.11 10.33
C SER A 23 14.45 1.53 10.35
N LYS A 24 14.50 2.21 11.51
CA LYS A 24 14.10 3.61 11.63
C LYS A 24 14.87 4.52 10.67
N PHE A 25 16.17 4.25 10.49
CA PHE A 25 16.99 4.97 9.53
C PHE A 25 16.51 4.74 8.09
N ALA A 26 16.26 3.49 7.70
CA ALA A 26 15.74 3.19 6.35
C ALA A 26 14.39 3.89 6.11
N LEU A 27 13.49 3.86 7.08
CA LEU A 27 12.20 4.56 6.98
C LEU A 27 12.36 6.07 6.82
N SER A 28 13.28 6.70 7.56
CA SER A 28 13.50 8.15 7.46
C SER A 28 14.05 8.61 6.11
N VAL A 29 14.66 7.70 5.35
CA VAL A 29 15.22 7.97 4.00
C VAL A 29 14.24 7.58 2.90
N ALA A 30 13.51 6.47 3.09
CA ALA A 30 12.71 5.84 2.05
C ALA A 30 11.21 6.19 2.11
N THR A 31 10.73 6.82 3.17
CA THR A 31 9.32 7.21 3.32
C THR A 31 9.17 8.69 3.61
N SER A 32 8.03 9.26 3.23
CA SER A 32 7.67 10.64 3.53
C SER A 32 6.40 10.69 4.36
N ALA A 33 6.30 11.69 5.23
CA ALA A 33 5.09 11.92 6.04
C ALA A 33 3.90 12.37 5.17
N LYS A 34 4.16 12.97 4.01
CA LYS A 34 3.18 13.43 3.02
C LYS A 34 3.61 13.04 1.62
N THR A 35 2.65 12.95 0.71
CA THR A 35 2.89 12.80 -0.73
C THR A 35 2.90 14.16 -1.42
N ASP A 36 3.27 14.18 -2.68
CA ASP A 36 3.22 15.33 -3.59
C ASP A 36 1.93 15.34 -4.45
N PHE A 37 0.89 14.64 -4.00
CA PHE A 37 -0.37 14.59 -4.73
C PHE A 37 -0.98 15.99 -4.90
N ASP A 38 -1.15 16.42 -6.15
CA ASP A 38 -1.59 17.75 -6.56
C ASP A 38 -3.12 17.94 -6.59
N GLY A 39 -3.88 16.92 -6.17
CA GLY A 39 -5.34 16.90 -6.23
C GLY A 39 -5.89 16.20 -7.46
N GLY A 40 -5.06 15.79 -8.43
CA GLY A 40 -5.48 15.06 -9.63
C GLY A 40 -6.47 15.88 -10.47
N ILE A 41 -6.04 17.03 -10.95
CA ILE A 41 -6.87 17.92 -11.79
C ILE A 41 -6.82 17.41 -13.23
N TYR A 42 -7.98 17.07 -13.79
CA TYR A 42 -8.12 16.62 -15.18
C TYR A 42 -9.08 17.57 -15.92
N ALA A 43 -8.63 18.08 -17.06
CA ALA A 43 -9.43 19.00 -17.88
C ALA A 43 -10.74 18.34 -18.38
N ASN A 44 -10.69 17.06 -18.71
CA ASN A 44 -11.81 16.29 -19.22
C ASN A 44 -11.88 14.93 -18.51
N PRO A 45 -12.30 14.86 -17.23
CA PRO A 45 -12.48 13.58 -16.58
C PRO A 45 -13.57 12.77 -17.31
N TYR A 46 -13.38 11.45 -17.37
CA TYR A 46 -14.37 10.58 -17.99
C TYR A 46 -15.71 10.65 -17.24
N ASN A 47 -16.75 11.05 -17.94
CA ASN A 47 -18.12 11.19 -17.42
C ASN A 47 -19.18 10.47 -18.28
N GLY A 48 -18.75 9.53 -19.13
CA GLY A 48 -19.63 8.75 -19.99
C GLY A 48 -20.68 7.94 -19.21
N GLY A 49 -21.77 7.56 -19.88
CA GLY A 49 -22.93 6.89 -19.25
C GLY A 49 -22.57 5.56 -18.56
N LYS A 50 -21.56 4.84 -19.06
CA LYS A 50 -21.00 3.65 -18.38
C LYS A 50 -19.62 3.99 -17.86
N LYS A 51 -19.46 3.99 -16.54
CA LYS A 51 -18.13 4.22 -15.94
C LYS A 51 -17.15 3.14 -16.36
N LEU A 52 -15.98 3.57 -16.82
CA LEU A 52 -14.87 2.68 -17.07
C LEU A 52 -14.33 2.14 -15.75
N ARG A 53 -13.90 0.87 -15.76
CA ARG A 53 -13.42 0.17 -14.57
C ARG A 53 -11.96 -0.20 -14.76
N VAL A 54 -11.18 -0.05 -13.71
CA VAL A 54 -9.79 -0.47 -13.64
C VAL A 54 -9.70 -1.60 -12.62
N LEU A 55 -9.15 -2.73 -13.04
CA LEU A 55 -8.86 -3.84 -12.15
C LEU A 55 -7.51 -3.58 -11.47
N MET A 56 -7.50 -3.54 -10.15
CA MET A 56 -6.30 -3.45 -9.33
C MET A 56 -6.04 -4.80 -8.66
N VAL A 57 -4.98 -5.46 -9.10
CA VAL A 57 -4.54 -6.73 -8.51
C VAL A 57 -3.59 -6.45 -7.36
N CYS A 58 -3.96 -6.88 -6.16
CA CYS A 58 -3.22 -6.60 -4.94
C CYS A 58 -2.67 -7.87 -4.32
N THR A 59 -1.56 -7.77 -3.59
CA THR A 59 -1.08 -8.88 -2.78
C THR A 59 -1.88 -9.01 -1.48
N GLN A 60 -2.10 -10.26 -1.09
CA GLN A 60 -2.62 -10.64 0.23
C GLN A 60 -1.49 -11.10 1.17
N GLU A 61 -0.25 -11.19 0.65
CA GLU A 61 0.90 -11.67 1.41
C GLU A 61 1.46 -10.58 2.31
N ARG A 62 1.61 -10.95 3.60
CA ARG A 62 2.17 -10.06 4.62
C ARG A 62 3.69 -10.14 4.72
N ASN A 63 4.25 -11.30 4.47
CA ASN A 63 5.66 -11.57 4.71
C ASN A 63 6.31 -12.19 3.49
N MET A 64 7.43 -11.61 3.08
CA MET A 64 8.29 -12.15 2.03
C MET A 64 9.46 -12.90 2.66
N VAL A 65 9.71 -14.13 2.24
CA VAL A 65 10.88 -14.90 2.64
C VAL A 65 12.07 -14.40 1.84
N MET A 66 13.10 -13.94 2.54
CA MET A 66 14.34 -13.46 1.93
C MET A 66 15.33 -14.60 1.70
N ALA A 67 16.35 -14.39 0.86
CA ALA A 67 17.37 -15.39 0.54
C ALA A 67 18.10 -15.97 1.76
N ASN A 68 18.17 -15.22 2.86
CA ASN A 68 18.77 -15.66 4.13
C ASN A 68 17.78 -16.42 5.05
N GLY A 69 16.60 -16.77 4.56
CA GLY A 69 15.55 -17.48 5.30
C GLY A 69 14.76 -16.62 6.30
N LYS A 70 15.11 -15.34 6.48
CA LYS A 70 14.35 -14.43 7.31
C LYS A 70 13.13 -13.90 6.56
N LYS A 71 12.10 -13.46 7.30
CA LYS A 71 10.91 -12.85 6.73
C LYS A 71 10.99 -11.33 6.79
N PHE A 72 10.65 -10.68 5.70
CA PHE A 72 10.46 -9.24 5.63
C PHE A 72 8.96 -8.93 5.63
N SER A 73 8.52 -8.05 6.53
CA SER A 73 7.13 -7.59 6.56
C SER A 73 6.89 -6.67 5.37
N THR A 74 5.99 -7.08 4.48
CA THR A 74 5.71 -6.44 3.21
C THR A 74 4.20 -6.30 2.99
N GLY A 75 3.79 -6.05 1.78
CA GLY A 75 2.41 -5.87 1.35
C GLY A 75 2.34 -4.96 0.14
N ASN A 76 1.20 -4.32 -0.06
CA ASN A 76 1.06 -3.24 -1.03
C ASN A 76 1.53 -1.93 -0.38
N HIS A 77 2.47 -1.24 -1.03
CA HIS A 77 2.97 0.03 -0.52
C HIS A 77 1.89 1.11 -0.62
N PRO A 78 1.51 1.78 0.48
CA PRO A 78 0.33 2.65 0.50
C PRO A 78 0.41 3.85 -0.44
N VAL A 79 1.59 4.39 -0.71
CA VAL A 79 1.74 5.52 -1.63
C VAL A 79 1.75 5.03 -3.08
N GLU A 80 2.51 3.97 -3.39
CA GLU A 80 2.59 3.42 -4.76
C GLU A 80 1.25 2.88 -5.26
N MET A 81 0.42 2.38 -4.37
CA MET A 81 -0.95 1.97 -4.67
C MET A 81 -1.92 3.15 -4.60
N GLY A 82 -1.83 3.98 -3.58
CA GLY A 82 -2.79 5.03 -3.28
C GLY A 82 -2.78 6.19 -4.28
N LEU A 83 -1.60 6.66 -4.73
CA LEU A 83 -1.53 7.76 -5.69
C LEU A 83 -2.17 7.41 -7.05
N PRO A 84 -1.85 6.26 -7.69
CA PRO A 84 -2.57 5.84 -8.90
C PRO A 84 -4.09 5.73 -8.69
N MET A 85 -4.54 5.21 -7.55
CA MET A 85 -5.97 5.15 -7.23
C MET A 85 -6.60 6.55 -7.19
N LEU A 86 -5.97 7.50 -6.49
CA LEU A 86 -6.46 8.88 -6.40
C LEU A 86 -6.57 9.53 -7.79
N HIS A 87 -5.54 9.36 -8.63
CA HIS A 87 -5.56 9.88 -10.00
C HIS A 87 -6.65 9.24 -10.85
N LEU A 88 -6.80 7.92 -10.82
CA LEU A 88 -7.85 7.21 -11.55
C LEU A 88 -9.26 7.62 -11.12
N LEU A 89 -9.51 7.71 -9.82
CA LEU A 89 -10.79 8.16 -9.28
C LEU A 89 -11.12 9.60 -9.72
N LYS A 90 -10.14 10.51 -9.68
CA LYS A 90 -10.29 11.89 -10.16
C LYS A 90 -10.49 11.97 -11.67
N ALA A 91 -9.91 11.04 -12.42
CA ALA A 91 -10.14 10.92 -13.86
C ALA A 91 -11.50 10.29 -14.22
N GLY A 92 -12.32 9.89 -13.22
CA GLY A 92 -13.68 9.38 -13.43
C GLY A 92 -13.81 7.87 -13.58
N PHE A 93 -12.73 7.11 -13.29
CA PHE A 93 -12.76 5.64 -13.31
C PHE A 93 -13.31 5.07 -12.00
N GLN A 94 -13.83 3.85 -12.08
CA GLN A 94 -14.07 3.00 -10.92
C GLN A 94 -12.90 2.04 -10.75
N ILE A 95 -12.63 1.66 -9.51
CA ILE A 95 -11.55 0.71 -9.19
C ILE A 95 -12.17 -0.52 -8.56
N ASP A 96 -11.86 -1.67 -9.15
CA ASP A 96 -12.16 -2.98 -8.59
C ASP A 96 -10.87 -3.56 -8.01
N ILE A 97 -10.95 -4.05 -6.80
CA ILE A 97 -9.82 -4.63 -6.08
C ILE A 97 -9.99 -6.14 -6.02
N VAL A 98 -8.93 -6.86 -6.39
CA VAL A 98 -8.87 -8.31 -6.33
C VAL A 98 -7.56 -8.77 -5.69
N THR A 99 -7.60 -9.93 -5.08
CA THR A 99 -6.42 -10.68 -4.63
C THR A 99 -6.46 -12.10 -5.17
N PRO A 100 -5.36 -12.84 -5.19
CA PRO A 100 -5.31 -14.19 -5.77
C PRO A 100 -6.38 -15.15 -5.22
N THR A 101 -6.73 -15.05 -3.95
CA THR A 101 -7.72 -15.96 -3.35
C THR A 101 -8.99 -15.26 -2.83
N GLY A 102 -9.09 -13.93 -2.93
CA GLY A 102 -10.13 -13.13 -2.30
C GLY A 102 -9.87 -12.85 -0.81
N ALA A 103 -8.69 -13.17 -0.30
CA ALA A 103 -8.30 -12.78 1.06
C ALA A 103 -8.01 -11.27 1.14
N PRO A 104 -8.13 -10.66 2.32
CA PRO A 104 -7.90 -9.23 2.51
C PRO A 104 -6.56 -8.74 1.95
N VAL A 105 -6.58 -7.54 1.38
CA VAL A 105 -5.38 -6.87 0.88
C VAL A 105 -4.42 -6.58 2.02
N CYS A 106 -3.16 -6.95 1.87
CA CYS A 106 -2.12 -6.61 2.85
C CYS A 106 -1.50 -5.26 2.51
N ILE A 107 -1.56 -4.31 3.44
CA ILE A 107 -0.97 -2.98 3.30
C ILE A 107 0.27 -2.87 4.18
N GLU A 108 1.34 -2.29 3.66
CA GLU A 108 2.57 -1.97 4.40
C GLU A 108 2.33 -0.77 5.34
N GLN A 109 1.80 -1.03 6.52
CA GLN A 109 1.43 0.02 7.48
C GLN A 109 2.60 0.92 7.89
N TRP A 110 3.83 0.39 7.89
CA TRP A 110 5.04 1.17 8.22
C TRP A 110 5.39 2.22 7.15
N ALA A 111 4.84 2.10 5.93
CA ALA A 111 5.05 3.04 4.83
C ALA A 111 3.89 4.05 4.66
N MET A 112 2.86 3.98 5.53
CA MET A 112 1.72 4.90 5.45
C MET A 112 2.17 6.36 5.70
N PRO A 113 1.85 7.31 4.78
CA PRO A 113 2.20 8.72 4.98
C PRO A 113 1.33 9.33 6.08
N GLY A 114 1.88 9.37 7.31
CA GLY A 114 1.13 9.64 8.54
C GLY A 114 0.46 11.01 8.61
N GLU A 115 0.95 12.00 7.85
CA GLU A 115 0.41 13.37 7.80
C GLU A 115 -0.38 13.66 6.51
N ASP A 116 -0.56 12.68 5.63
CA ASP A 116 -1.32 12.83 4.38
C ASP A 116 -2.78 12.42 4.57
N GLU A 117 -3.63 13.40 4.84
CA GLU A 117 -5.05 13.13 5.06
C GLU A 117 -5.79 12.69 3.79
N VAL A 118 -5.30 13.03 2.60
CA VAL A 118 -5.92 12.61 1.34
C VAL A 118 -5.70 11.11 1.12
N VAL A 119 -4.47 10.64 1.29
CA VAL A 119 -4.15 9.22 1.21
C VAL A 119 -4.86 8.45 2.32
N LYS A 120 -4.80 8.92 3.57
CA LYS A 120 -5.48 8.27 4.69
C LYS A 120 -7.00 8.19 4.49
N LYS A 121 -7.60 9.24 3.90
CA LYS A 121 -9.03 9.21 3.55
C LYS A 121 -9.33 8.17 2.49
N LEU A 122 -8.50 8.05 1.45
CA LEU A 122 -8.66 7.01 0.43
C LEU A 122 -8.71 5.62 1.07
N TYR A 123 -7.79 5.32 2.00
CA TYR A 123 -7.76 4.03 2.69
C TYR A 123 -8.99 3.78 3.55
N ARG A 124 -9.53 4.81 4.21
CA ARG A 124 -10.82 4.71 4.92
C ARG A 124 -11.99 4.47 3.98
N ASP A 125 -12.05 5.19 2.86
CA ASP A 125 -13.13 5.07 1.87
C ASP A 125 -13.14 3.67 1.21
N PHE A 126 -11.97 3.04 1.04
CA PHE A 126 -11.80 1.72 0.42
C PHE A 126 -11.66 0.58 1.44
N ASP A 127 -11.82 0.84 2.74
CA ASP A 127 -11.62 -0.16 3.79
C ASP A 127 -12.45 -1.44 3.54
N HIS A 128 -13.73 -1.28 3.17
CA HIS A 128 -14.57 -2.43 2.84
C HIS A 128 -14.03 -3.22 1.64
N ALA A 129 -13.59 -2.55 0.58
CA ALA A 129 -13.08 -3.21 -0.62
C ALA A 129 -11.73 -3.90 -0.37
N PHE A 130 -10.87 -3.33 0.47
CA PHE A 130 -9.61 -3.96 0.86
C PHE A 130 -9.79 -5.18 1.75
N ASN A 131 -10.81 -5.18 2.61
CA ASN A 131 -11.12 -6.31 3.48
C ASN A 131 -11.96 -7.39 2.80
N ASN A 132 -12.66 -7.05 1.70
CA ASN A 132 -13.53 -7.96 0.94
C ASN A 132 -13.23 -7.84 -0.56
N PRO A 133 -11.99 -8.09 -1.00
CA PRO A 133 -11.63 -8.00 -2.42
C PRO A 133 -12.30 -9.11 -3.22
N GLY A 134 -12.46 -8.88 -4.53
CA GLY A 134 -12.80 -9.94 -5.46
C GLY A 134 -11.70 -11.00 -5.52
N ARG A 135 -12.05 -12.21 -5.95
CA ARG A 135 -11.09 -13.26 -6.27
C ARG A 135 -10.65 -13.12 -7.72
N GLU A 136 -9.35 -13.20 -7.97
CA GLU A 136 -8.83 -13.33 -9.32
C GLU A 136 -9.24 -14.70 -9.88
N ALA A 137 -10.05 -14.70 -10.95
CA ALA A 137 -10.32 -15.91 -11.70
C ALA A 137 -9.14 -16.14 -12.65
N ILE A 138 -8.15 -16.89 -12.19
CA ILE A 138 -7.15 -17.46 -13.10
C ILE A 138 -7.86 -18.56 -13.87
N GLN A 139 -8.26 -18.26 -15.09
CA GLN A 139 -8.67 -19.27 -16.09
C GLN A 139 -7.47 -19.71 -16.90
#